data_dc0b81641c4e2f577a61f3515303e3cb
#
_entry.id   dc0b81641c4e2f577a61f3515303e3cb
#
_cell.length_a   1.000
_cell.length_b   1.000
_cell.length_c   1.000
_cell.angle_alpha   90.00
_cell.angle_beta   90.00
_cell.angle_gamma   90.00
#
_symmetry.space_group_name_H-M   'P 1'
#
loop_
_entity.id
_entity.type
_entity.pdbx_description
1 polymer ?
#
loop_
_entity_poly.entity_id
_entity_poly.type
_entity_poly.pdbx_seq_one_letter_code
_entity_poly.pdbx_strand_id
1 'polypeptide(L)' 'MGSWHEFDQRLWAIEERLWALGGSEAELAAFEKEIAAFESELQAYKGKGNPEVETLRLYAALIRHDLQAYRHN' A
#
# COMPACT_ATOMS: atom_id res chain seq x y z
N MET A 1 7.84 18.94 0.31
CA MET A 1 6.61 19.00 -0.47
C MET A 1 6.13 17.61 -0.83
N GLY A 2 4.97 17.26 -0.35
CA GLY A 2 4.40 15.97 -0.67
C GLY A 2 4.04 15.88 -2.15
N SER A 3 4.76 15.07 -2.88
CA SER A 3 4.44 14.82 -4.27
C SER A 3 4.02 13.36 -4.40
N TRP A 4 3.35 13.06 -5.51
CA TRP A 4 2.95 11.68 -5.76
C TRP A 4 4.17 10.75 -5.89
N HIS A 5 5.34 11.28 -6.19
CA HIS A 5 6.58 10.49 -6.25
C HIS A 5 6.92 9.86 -4.91
N GLU A 6 6.69 10.58 -3.82
CA GLU A 6 6.95 10.02 -2.49
C GLU A 6 6.03 8.84 -2.20
N PHE A 7 4.77 8.95 -2.60
CA PHE A 7 3.83 7.85 -2.44
C PHE A 7 4.22 6.67 -3.32
N ASP A 8 4.68 6.94 -4.52
CA ASP A 8 5.12 5.89 -5.43
C ASP A 8 6.29 5.11 -4.84
N GLN A 9 7.28 5.79 -4.29
CA GLN A 9 8.42 5.15 -3.66
C GLN A 9 8.01 4.34 -2.43
N ARG A 10 7.08 4.86 -1.65
CA ARG A 10 6.56 4.14 -0.49
C ARG A 10 5.81 2.88 -0.90
N LEU A 11 5.06 2.97 -1.98
CA LEU A 11 4.32 1.82 -2.49
C LEU A 11 5.27 0.72 -2.96
N TRP A 12 6.35 1.11 -3.64
CA TRP A 12 7.38 0.15 -4.06
C TRP A 12 7.99 -0.57 -2.86
N ALA A 13 8.30 0.17 -1.81
CA ALA A 13 8.86 -0.42 -0.60
C ALA A 13 7.87 -1.38 0.05
N ILE A 14 6.60 -1.01 0.08
CA ILE A 14 5.54 -1.85 0.62
C ILE A 14 5.42 -3.13 -0.19
N GLU A 15 5.44 -3.02 -1.51
CA GLU A 15 5.32 -4.18 -2.39
C GLU A 15 6.50 -5.14 -2.21
N GLU A 16 7.71 -4.62 -2.10
CA GLU A 16 8.89 -5.43 -1.83
C GLU A 16 8.76 -6.19 -0.51
N ARG A 17 8.21 -5.54 0.49
CA ARG A 17 8.01 -6.17 1.80
C ARG A 17 6.95 -7.27 1.73
N LEU A 18 5.95 -7.09 0.89
CA LEU A 18 4.93 -8.13 0.69
C LEU A 18 5.58 -9.43 0.22
N TRP A 19 6.51 -9.35 -0.72
CA TRP A 19 7.20 -10.52 -1.24
C TRP A 19 8.12 -11.16 -0.20
N ALA A 20 8.58 -10.38 0.77
CA ALA A 20 9.48 -10.85 1.82
C ALA A 20 8.75 -11.33 3.07
N LEU A 21 7.44 -11.26 3.11
CA LEU A 21 6.69 -11.68 4.29
C LEU A 21 6.84 -13.17 4.54
N GLY A 22 7.12 -13.51 5.80
CA GLY A 22 7.28 -14.90 6.21
C GLY A 22 5.98 -15.60 6.55
N GLY A 23 4.86 -14.90 6.50
CA GLY A 23 3.56 -15.50 6.77
C GLY A 23 3.16 -15.52 8.25
N SER A 24 3.96 -14.91 9.11
CA SER A 24 3.59 -14.85 10.53
C SER A 24 2.46 -13.83 10.73
N GLU A 25 1.60 -14.13 11.70
CA GLU A 25 0.46 -13.26 12.03
C GLU A 25 0.92 -11.85 12.40
N ALA A 26 2.01 -11.74 13.14
CA ALA A 26 2.53 -10.44 13.56
C ALA A 26 2.99 -9.62 12.36
N GLU A 27 3.66 -10.26 11.41
CA GLU A 27 4.14 -9.58 10.21
C GLU A 27 2.97 -9.13 9.33
N LEU A 28 1.97 -9.99 9.18
CA LEU A 28 0.79 -9.66 8.39
C LEU A 28 0.02 -8.50 9.01
N ALA A 29 -0.13 -8.50 10.33
CA ALA A 29 -0.82 -7.42 11.02
C ALA A 29 -0.08 -6.09 10.89
N ALA A 30 1.24 -6.11 11.02
CA ALA A 30 2.05 -4.91 10.84
C ALA A 30 1.96 -4.38 9.42
N PHE A 31 1.97 -5.28 8.45
CA PHE A 31 1.86 -4.92 7.05
C PHE A 31 0.50 -4.29 6.75
N GLU A 32 -0.57 -4.85 7.29
CA GLU A 32 -1.91 -4.29 7.14
C GLU A 32 -2.00 -2.87 7.65
N LYS A 33 -1.36 -2.60 8.79
CA LYS A 33 -1.34 -1.25 9.35
C LYS A 33 -0.61 -0.28 8.43
N GLU A 34 0.48 -0.71 7.84
CA GLU A 34 1.22 0.13 6.89
C GLU A 34 0.39 0.46 5.65
N ILE A 35 -0.29 -0.54 5.11
CA ILE A 35 -1.14 -0.33 3.94
C ILE A 35 -2.28 0.62 4.29
N ALA A 36 -2.92 0.43 5.44
CA ALA A 36 -4.01 1.30 5.86
C ALA A 36 -3.55 2.74 6.05
N ALA A 37 -2.39 2.93 6.64
CA ALA A 37 -1.82 4.26 6.81
C ALA A 37 -1.50 4.91 5.46
N PHE A 38 -0.93 4.13 4.56
CA PHE A 38 -0.62 4.62 3.22
C PHE A 38 -1.88 5.05 2.48
N GLU A 39 -2.92 4.23 2.51
CA GLU A 39 -4.19 4.56 1.87
C GLU A 39 -4.82 5.82 2.46
N SER A 40 -4.74 5.96 3.77
CA SER A 40 -5.29 7.12 4.47
C SER A 40 -4.58 8.40 4.06
N GLU A 41 -3.25 8.36 4.01
CA GLU A 41 -2.47 9.52 3.58
C GLU A 41 -2.71 9.86 2.12
N LEU A 42 -2.81 8.84 1.29
CA LEU A 42 -3.07 9.04 -0.14
C LEU A 42 -4.46 9.67 -0.36
N GLN A 43 -5.43 9.23 0.43
CA GLN A 43 -6.77 9.77 0.35
C GLN A 43 -6.82 11.24 0.76
N ALA A 44 -5.99 11.63 1.71
CA ALA A 44 -5.89 13.01 2.16
C ALA A 44 -5.09 13.89 1.20
N TYR A 45 -4.38 13.29 0.25
CA TYR A 45 -3.57 14.03 -0.70
C TYR A 45 -4.46 14.89 -1.60
N LYS A 46 -4.04 16.13 -1.77
CA LYS A 46 -4.85 17.13 -2.49
C LYS A 46 -4.69 17.08 -4.01
N GLY A 47 -4.01 16.10 -4.51
CA GLY A 47 -3.83 15.92 -5.95
C GLY A 47 -4.96 15.19 -6.64
N LYS A 48 -6.19 15.45 -6.21
CA LYS A 48 -7.35 14.78 -6.79
C LYS A 48 -7.47 15.07 -8.28
N GLY A 49 -7.75 14.02 -9.04
CA GLY A 49 -7.82 14.14 -10.49
C GLY A 49 -6.51 13.83 -11.18
N ASN A 50 -5.43 13.65 -10.43
CA ASN A 50 -4.14 13.27 -11.00
C ASN A 50 -4.15 11.78 -11.32
N PRO A 51 -3.93 11.38 -12.59
CA PRO A 51 -3.94 9.96 -12.98
C PRO A 51 -2.95 9.12 -12.19
N GLU A 52 -1.80 9.68 -11.83
CA GLU A 52 -0.79 8.94 -11.05
C GLU A 52 -1.30 8.58 -9.67
N VAL A 53 -2.03 9.50 -9.03
CA VAL A 53 -2.62 9.26 -7.71
C VAL A 53 -3.66 8.16 -7.78
N GLU A 54 -4.50 8.18 -8.83
CA GLU A 54 -5.49 7.14 -9.01
C GLU A 54 -4.85 5.77 -9.25
N THR A 55 -3.76 5.75 -10.00
CA THR A 55 -3.01 4.51 -10.22
C THR A 55 -2.45 3.96 -8.92
N LEU A 56 -1.91 4.83 -8.05
CA LEU A 56 -1.40 4.42 -6.75
C LEU A 56 -2.50 3.83 -5.88
N ARG A 57 -3.69 4.40 -5.94
CA ARG A 57 -4.84 3.86 -5.20
C ARG A 57 -5.20 2.47 -5.65
N LEU A 58 -5.17 2.23 -6.95
CA LEU A 58 -5.45 0.91 -7.51
C LEU A 58 -4.40 -0.10 -7.06
N TYR A 59 -3.13 0.27 -7.10
CA TYR A 59 -2.07 -0.62 -6.66
C TYR A 59 -2.18 -0.94 -5.18
N ALA A 60 -2.51 0.04 -4.35
CA ALA A 60 -2.70 -0.19 -2.93
C ALA A 60 -3.85 -1.17 -2.68
N ALA A 61 -4.93 -1.04 -3.43
CA ALA A 61 -6.07 -1.94 -3.33
C ALA A 61 -5.69 -3.36 -3.75
N LEU A 62 -4.88 -3.49 -4.80
CA LEU A 62 -4.41 -4.80 -5.26
C LEU A 62 -3.51 -5.46 -4.22
N ILE A 63 -2.63 -4.70 -3.59
CA ILE A 63 -1.77 -5.22 -2.53
C ILE A 63 -2.60 -5.70 -1.35
N ARG A 64 -3.61 -4.93 -0.99
CA ARG A 64 -4.50 -5.32 0.11
C ARG A 64 -5.26 -6.61 -0.23
N HIS A 65 -5.70 -6.75 -1.47
CA HIS A 65 -6.37 -7.95 -1.92
C HIS A 65 -5.44 -9.16 -1.87
N ASP A 66 -4.20 -8.98 -2.33
CA ASP A 66 -3.20 -10.04 -2.29
C ASP A 66 -2.89 -10.46 -0.86
N LEU A 67 -2.87 -9.50 0.05
CA LEU A 67 -2.63 -9.78 1.46
C LEU A 67 -3.73 -10.66 2.04
N GLN A 68 -4.98 -10.40 1.68
CA GLN A 68 -6.10 -11.21 2.14
C GLN A 68 -6.00 -12.63 1.61
N ALA A 69 -5.63 -12.78 0.35
CA ALA A 69 -5.44 -14.11 -0.24
C ALA A 69 -4.30 -14.84 0.46
N TYR A 70 -3.26 -14.13 0.81
CA TYR A 70 -2.12 -14.67 1.55
C TYR A 70 -2.55 -15.22 2.91
N ARG A 71 -3.46 -14.52 3.57
CA ARG A 71 -3.97 -14.91 4.87
C ARG A 71 -4.84 -16.16 4.82
N HIS A 72 -5.55 -16.34 3.72
CA HIS A 72 -6.47 -17.47 3.57
C HIS A 72 -5.77 -18.76 3.16
N ASN A 73 -4.51 -18.66 2.81
CA ASN A 73 -3.71 -19.83 2.52
C ASN A 73 -2.98 -20.29 3.78
#